data_d752a1a3c68d67a4ddc20864733824f2
#
_entry.id   d752a1a3c68d67a4ddc20864733824f2
#
_cell.length_a   1.000
_cell.length_b   1.000
_cell.length_c   1.000
_cell.angle_alpha   90.00
_cell.angle_beta   90.00
_cell.angle_gamma   90.00
#
_symmetry.space_group_name_H-M   'P 1'
#
loop_
_entity.id
_entity.type
_entity.pdbx_description
1 polymer ?
#
loop_
_entity_poly.entity_id
_entity_poly.type
_entity_poly.pdbx_seq_one_letter_code
_entity_poly.pdbx_strand_id
1 'polypeptide(L)'
;METAGKGRRREDFQKMSKTDRILSLITELQTGKYVLVKEHRDKYQLSESTAQRDFRYAIDYLNKLGGSVKMGRDTDKNVRYWSE
;
A
#
# COMPACT_ATOMS: atom_id res chain seq x y z
N MET A 1 1.64 25.38 -19.96
CA MET A 1 1.99 24.96 -19.79
C MET A 1 2.19 24.39 -19.58
N GLU A 2 1.94 24.49 -19.34
CA GLU A 2 2.31 23.98 -19.11
C GLU A 2 2.67 23.43 -18.68
N THR A 3 2.76 23.54 -18.68
CA THR A 3 3.24 23.10 -18.28
C THR A 3 3.28 22.61 -17.83
N ALA A 4 3.19 22.93 -18.32
CA ALA A 4 3.12 22.50 -17.38
C ALA A 4 3.61 21.62 -16.79
N GLY A 5 4.28 21.74 -16.49
CA GLY A 5 4.68 21.09 -15.49
C GLY A 5 5.04 19.72 -15.68
N LYS A 6 5.94 19.51 -16.32
CA LYS A 6 6.31 18.25 -16.59
C LYS A 6 7.11 17.62 -15.52
N GLY A 7 8.01 18.31 -14.89
CA GLY A 7 8.70 17.83 -13.72
C GLY A 7 7.72 17.58 -12.60
N ARG A 8 6.69 18.39 -12.56
CA ARG A 8 5.67 18.22 -11.55
C ARG A 8 4.99 16.88 -11.68
N ARG A 9 4.86 16.36 -12.86
CA ARG A 9 4.22 15.07 -13.02
C ARG A 9 5.00 13.99 -12.31
N ARG A 10 6.31 14.04 -12.33
CA ARG A 10 7.12 13.10 -11.61
C ARG A 10 6.95 13.25 -10.12
N GLU A 11 6.84 14.49 -9.69
CA GLU A 11 6.58 14.74 -8.28
C GLU A 11 5.24 14.18 -7.85
N ASP A 12 4.24 14.30 -8.72
CA ASP A 12 2.93 13.77 -8.41
C ASP A 12 2.97 12.27 -8.22
N PHE A 13 3.79 11.58 -9.00
CA PHE A 13 3.94 10.16 -8.84
C PHE A 13 4.50 9.82 -7.46
N GLN A 14 5.51 10.55 -7.02
CA GLN A 14 6.10 10.30 -5.71
C GLN A 14 5.19 10.75 -4.58
N LYS A 15 4.37 11.74 -4.84
CA LYS A 15 3.48 12.30 -3.83
C LYS A 15 2.06 11.85 -4.06
N MET A 16 1.92 10.59 -4.41
CA MET A 16 0.61 10.01 -4.60
C MET A 16 -0.28 10.30 -3.42
N SER A 17 -1.54 10.61 -3.66
CA SER A 17 -2.46 10.92 -2.59
C SER A 17 -2.67 9.70 -1.71
N LYS A 18 -3.15 9.94 -0.50
CA LYS A 18 -3.42 8.86 0.43
C LYS A 18 -4.40 7.86 -0.18
N THR A 19 -5.44 8.37 -0.81
CA THR A 19 -6.45 7.51 -1.42
C THR A 19 -5.86 6.64 -2.51
N ASP A 20 -5.08 7.24 -3.40
CA ASP A 20 -4.45 6.49 -4.49
C ASP A 20 -3.48 5.45 -3.94
N ARG A 21 -2.75 5.81 -2.90
CA ARG A 21 -1.80 4.89 -2.29
C ARG A 21 -2.51 3.68 -1.69
N ILE A 22 -3.62 3.92 -1.01
CA ILE A 22 -4.38 2.84 -0.38
C ILE A 22 -5.06 1.98 -1.44
N LEU A 23 -5.59 2.59 -2.50
CA LEU A 23 -6.18 1.82 -3.60
C LEU A 23 -5.15 0.93 -4.27
N SER A 24 -3.93 1.43 -4.44
CA SER A 24 -2.86 0.62 -5.00
C SER A 24 -2.55 -0.56 -4.10
N LEU A 25 -2.53 -0.34 -2.79
CA LEU A 25 -2.28 -1.41 -1.83
C LEU A 25 -3.39 -2.46 -1.88
N ILE A 26 -4.64 -2.02 -1.96
CA ILE A 26 -5.77 -2.93 -2.07
C ILE A 26 -5.64 -3.80 -3.31
N THR A 27 -5.27 -3.18 -4.43
CA THR A 27 -5.09 -3.91 -5.67
C THR A 27 -4.01 -4.98 -5.54
N GLU A 28 -2.89 -4.63 -4.91
CA GLU A 28 -1.82 -5.58 -4.70
C GLU A 28 -2.28 -6.77 -3.85
N LEU A 29 -3.02 -6.47 -2.78
CA LEU A 29 -3.52 -7.54 -1.92
C LEU A 29 -4.51 -8.43 -2.67
N GLN A 30 -5.32 -7.85 -3.54
CA GLN A 30 -6.29 -8.63 -4.30
C GLN A 30 -5.66 -9.57 -5.31
N THR A 31 -4.42 -9.31 -5.72
CA THR A 31 -3.74 -10.20 -6.65
C THR A 31 -3.24 -11.47 -5.98
N GLY A 32 -3.36 -11.57 -4.67
CA GLY A 32 -2.91 -12.74 -3.94
C GLY A 32 -1.42 -12.74 -3.62
N LYS A 33 -0.75 -11.65 -3.86
CA LYS A 33 0.66 -11.54 -3.56
C LYS A 33 0.88 -11.27 -2.09
N TYR A 34 2.03 -11.65 -1.60
CA TYR A 34 2.46 -11.22 -0.28
C TYR A 34 2.89 -9.76 -0.38
N VAL A 35 2.35 -8.93 0.50
CA VAL A 35 2.71 -7.52 0.55
C VAL A 35 3.31 -7.23 1.91
N LEU A 36 4.57 -6.82 1.91
CA LEU A 36 5.28 -6.54 3.15
C LEU A 36 5.04 -5.10 3.56
N VAL A 37 4.81 -4.89 4.85
CA VAL A 37 4.68 -3.53 5.38
C VAL A 37 5.94 -2.74 5.07
N LYS A 38 7.10 -3.37 5.22
CA LYS A 38 8.37 -2.72 4.95
C LYS A 38 8.45 -2.21 3.50
N GLU A 39 8.01 -3.02 2.55
CA GLU A 39 8.07 -2.63 1.15
C GLU A 39 7.14 -1.47 0.87
N HIS A 40 5.94 -1.49 1.43
CA HIS A 40 5.00 -0.40 1.26
C HIS A 40 5.56 0.89 1.85
N ARG A 41 6.13 0.79 3.04
CA ARG A 41 6.72 1.93 3.71
C ARG A 41 7.83 2.54 2.87
N ASP A 42 8.73 1.71 2.36
CA ASP A 42 9.88 2.18 1.60
C ASP A 42 9.47 2.73 0.25
N LYS A 43 8.49 2.11 -0.39
CA LYS A 43 8.03 2.50 -1.72
C LYS A 43 7.50 3.94 -1.72
N TYR A 44 6.80 4.31 -0.68
CA TYR A 44 6.20 5.65 -0.59
C TYR A 44 6.87 6.52 0.45
N GLN A 45 7.97 6.06 1.02
CA GLN A 45 8.75 6.81 2.02
C GLN A 45 7.87 7.25 3.19
N LEU A 46 7.14 6.30 3.75
CA LEU A 46 6.22 6.55 4.84
C LEU A 46 6.87 6.26 6.18
N SER A 47 6.30 6.85 7.24
CA SER A 47 6.64 6.42 8.58
C SER A 47 6.04 5.04 8.84
N GLU A 48 6.53 4.37 9.84
CA GLU A 48 6.04 3.06 10.22
C GLU A 48 4.54 3.12 10.55
N SER A 49 4.14 4.11 11.33
CA SER A 49 2.75 4.20 11.76
C SER A 49 1.83 4.52 10.57
N THR A 50 2.28 5.33 9.62
CA THR A 50 1.47 5.62 8.45
C THR A 50 1.31 4.37 7.58
N ALA A 51 2.39 3.61 7.40
CA ALA A 51 2.32 2.38 6.61
C ALA A 51 1.35 1.39 7.25
N GLN A 52 1.42 1.23 8.57
CA GLN A 52 0.51 0.31 9.26
C GLN A 52 -0.93 0.77 9.15
N ARG A 53 -1.16 2.08 9.20
CA ARG A 53 -2.51 2.62 9.07
C ARG A 53 -3.07 2.35 7.67
N ASP A 54 -2.22 2.48 6.64
CA ASP A 54 -2.65 2.16 5.28
C ASP A 54 -3.10 0.72 5.17
N PHE A 55 -2.34 -0.21 5.76
CA PHE A 55 -2.72 -1.61 5.74
C PHE A 55 -4.03 -1.84 6.47
N ARG A 56 -4.24 -1.16 7.57
CA ARG A 56 -5.49 -1.30 8.31
C ARG A 56 -6.69 -0.89 7.47
N TYR A 57 -6.57 0.22 6.76
CA TYR A 57 -7.65 0.66 5.87
C TYR A 57 -7.90 -0.34 4.76
N ALA A 58 -6.84 -0.83 4.15
CA ALA A 58 -6.98 -1.76 3.04
C ALA A 58 -7.61 -3.06 3.51
N ILE A 59 -7.19 -3.57 4.66
CA ILE A 59 -7.71 -4.81 5.21
C ILE A 59 -9.18 -4.67 5.57
N ASP A 60 -9.55 -3.56 6.22
CA ASP A 60 -10.93 -3.30 6.56
C ASP A 60 -11.82 -3.29 5.32
N TYR A 61 -11.34 -2.61 4.28
CA TYR A 61 -12.09 -2.52 3.04
C TYR A 61 -12.30 -3.89 2.41
N LEU A 62 -11.25 -4.68 2.33
CA LEU A 62 -11.34 -6.01 1.73
C LEU A 62 -12.24 -6.93 2.55
N ASN A 63 -12.16 -6.82 3.87
CA ASN A 63 -13.03 -7.63 4.72
C ASN A 63 -14.49 -7.28 4.54
N LYS A 64 -14.79 -6.00 4.32
CA LYS A 64 -16.16 -5.57 4.06
C LYS A 64 -16.69 -6.11 2.75
N LEU A 65 -15.81 -6.39 1.81
CA LEU A 65 -16.19 -6.98 0.53
C LEU A 65 -16.28 -8.50 0.60
N GLY A 66 -16.13 -9.07 1.78
CA GLY A 66 -16.20 -10.52 1.92
C GLY A 66 -14.88 -11.23 1.74
N GLY A 67 -13.79 -10.49 1.60
CA GLY A 67 -12.48 -11.09 1.46
C GLY A 67 -11.90 -11.53 2.79
N SER A 68 -10.78 -12.20 2.74
CA SER A 68 -10.09 -12.66 3.92
C SER A 68 -8.61 -12.34 3.76
N VAL A 69 -8.11 -11.43 4.58
CA VAL A 69 -6.72 -11.03 4.54
C VAL A 69 -5.99 -11.67 5.71
N LYS A 70 -4.91 -12.35 5.40
CA LYS A 70 -4.10 -13.05 6.39
C LYS A 70 -2.84 -12.26 6.69
N MET A 71 -2.28 -12.49 7.85
CA MET A 71 -1.05 -11.85 8.27
C MET A 71 -0.05 -12.91 8.71
N GLY A 72 1.20 -12.69 8.37
CA GLY A 72 2.27 -13.58 8.79
C GLY A 72 3.58 -12.84 8.78
N ARG A 73 4.65 -13.59 8.95
CA ARG A 73 5.99 -13.02 8.91
C ARG A 73 6.84 -13.85 7.97
N ASP A 74 7.76 -13.16 7.29
CA ASP A 74 8.68 -13.87 6.41
C ASP A 74 9.86 -14.41 7.23
N THR A 75 10.87 -14.96 6.54
CA THR A 75 12.03 -15.53 7.22
C THR A 75 12.82 -14.49 7.99
N ASP A 76 12.73 -13.23 7.60
CA ASP A 76 13.41 -12.13 8.29
C ASP A 76 12.52 -11.48 9.33
N LYS A 77 11.37 -12.09 9.61
CA LYS A 77 10.41 -11.63 10.60
C LYS A 77 9.73 -10.32 10.23
N ASN A 78 9.73 -9.98 8.94
CA ASN A 78 8.99 -8.83 8.45
C ASN A 78 7.53 -9.19 8.31
N VAL A 79 6.66 -8.29 8.76
CA VAL A 79 5.21 -8.52 8.67
C VAL A 79 4.77 -8.41 7.22
N ARG A 80 3.98 -9.39 6.78
CA ARG A 80 3.42 -9.39 5.44
C ARG A 80 1.96 -9.79 5.50
N TYR A 81 1.21 -9.33 4.52
CA TYR A 81 -0.20 -9.62 4.39
C TYR A 81 -0.48 -10.22 3.02
N TRP A 82 -1.52 -11.02 2.94
CA TRP A 82 -1.97 -11.58 1.65
C TRP A 82 -3.44 -11.89 1.75
N SER A 83 -4.11 -11.91 0.59
CA SER A 83 -5.52 -12.21 0.51
C SER A 83 -5.70 -13.65 0.06
N GLU A 84 -6.63 -14.35 0.68
CA GLU A 84 -6.95 -15.72 0.28
C GLU A 84 -8.17 -15.76 -0.60
#